data_bfdf3ec8fc67c46a5affd2d7fe0f0728
#
_entry.id   bfdf3ec8fc67c46a5affd2d7fe0f0728
#
_cell.length_a   1.000
_cell.length_b   1.000
_cell.length_c   1.000
_cell.angle_alpha   90.00
_cell.angle_beta   90.00
_cell.angle_gamma   90.00
#
_symmetry.space_group_name_H-M   'P 1'
#
loop_
_entity.id
_entity.type
_entity.pdbx_description
1 polymer ?
#
loop_
_entity_poly.entity_id
_entity_poly.type
_entity_poly.pdbx_seq_one_letter_code
_entity_poly.pdbx_strand_id
1 'polypeptide(L)'
;MKNISSVALVLFFTLLVVPFVSYFFGTALGNLEWETLKTLIIITSIAIAYSFIVGELTNNNSQVDKLWSILPIAYVWVVAYYGDFAPRLVLMAVLASIWGIRLTTNFALKGAYQWRFWEGEEDYRWKVLREKPEFKPRWKWTLFNLLFICFYQQTLILLFTL
;
A
#
# COMPACT_ATOMS: atom_id res chain seq x y z
N MET A 1 -6.59 23.13 11.91
CA MET A 1 -7.20 22.97 10.58
C MET A 1 -6.26 23.31 9.40
N LYS A 2 -5.44 24.35 9.46
CA LYS A 2 -4.51 24.71 8.36
C LYS A 2 -3.50 23.61 7.99
N ASN A 3 -3.09 22.76 8.93
CA ASN A 3 -2.06 21.74 8.70
C ASN A 3 -2.56 20.50 7.93
N ILE A 4 -3.83 20.12 8.06
CA ILE A 4 -4.38 18.92 7.39
C ILE A 4 -4.47 19.14 5.88
N SER A 5 -4.96 20.31 5.46
CA SER A 5 -5.03 20.66 4.03
C SER A 5 -3.64 20.73 3.39
N SER A 6 -2.65 21.28 4.10
CA SER A 6 -1.27 21.35 3.62
C SER A 6 -0.65 19.96 3.49
N VAL A 7 -0.86 19.08 4.47
CA VAL A 7 -0.38 17.70 4.40
C VAL A 7 -1.05 16.95 3.24
N ALA A 8 -2.37 17.04 3.10
CA ALA A 8 -3.10 16.40 2.00
C ALA A 8 -2.61 16.91 0.63
N LEU A 9 -2.30 18.20 0.51
CA LEU A 9 -1.80 18.80 -0.72
C LEU A 9 -0.38 18.30 -1.05
N VAL A 10 0.51 18.20 -0.06
CA VAL A 10 1.85 17.64 -0.24
C VAL A 10 1.79 16.16 -0.65
N LEU A 11 0.93 15.37 0.00
CA LEU A 11 0.75 13.96 -0.31
C LEU A 11 0.19 13.75 -1.72
N PHE A 12 -0.82 14.55 -2.10
CA PHE A 12 -1.38 14.53 -3.45
C PHE A 12 -0.33 14.93 -4.50
N PHE A 13 0.45 15.96 -4.20
CA PHE A 13 1.52 16.43 -5.07
C PHE A 13 2.58 15.34 -5.30
N THR A 14 3.01 14.64 -4.24
CA THR A 14 3.99 13.55 -4.38
C THR A 14 3.48 12.40 -5.23
N LEU A 15 2.21 12.00 -5.09
CA LEU A 15 1.60 10.92 -5.89
C LEU A 15 1.41 11.27 -7.37
N LEU A 16 1.24 12.54 -7.70
CA LEU A 16 1.02 12.96 -9.08
C LEU A 16 2.29 13.47 -9.75
N VAL A 17 3.03 14.34 -9.06
CA VAL A 17 4.18 15.02 -9.67
C VAL A 17 5.35 14.07 -9.86
N VAL A 18 5.63 13.19 -8.89
CA VAL A 18 6.75 12.24 -9.02
C VAL A 18 6.55 11.30 -10.21
N PRO A 19 5.42 10.57 -10.35
CA PRO A 19 5.18 9.74 -11.54
C PRO A 19 5.15 10.53 -12.84
N PHE A 20 4.54 11.74 -12.83
CA PHE A 20 4.47 12.60 -13.99
C PHE A 20 5.86 13.03 -14.47
N VAL A 21 6.69 13.52 -13.57
CA VAL A 21 8.07 13.92 -13.89
C VAL A 21 8.88 12.71 -14.36
N SER A 22 8.76 11.56 -13.69
CA SER A 22 9.44 10.34 -14.10
C SER A 22 9.02 9.86 -15.50
N TYR A 23 7.75 9.99 -15.84
CA TYR A 23 7.23 9.59 -17.16
C TYR A 23 7.73 10.50 -18.30
N PHE A 24 7.74 11.83 -18.07
CA PHE A 24 8.11 12.80 -19.14
C PHE A 24 9.60 13.08 -19.24
N PHE A 25 10.34 12.96 -18.16
CA PHE A 25 11.78 13.31 -18.07
C PHE A 25 12.67 12.11 -17.76
N GLY A 26 12.09 10.94 -17.49
CA GLY A 26 12.82 9.70 -17.31
C GLY A 26 13.16 9.00 -18.62
N THR A 27 13.86 7.90 -18.55
CA THR A 27 14.07 7.00 -19.69
C THR A 27 12.75 6.35 -20.07
N ALA A 28 12.47 6.29 -21.37
CA ALA A 28 11.26 5.60 -21.87
C ALA A 28 11.26 4.14 -21.41
N LEU A 29 10.14 3.69 -20.88
CA LEU A 29 9.96 2.28 -20.48
C LEU A 29 9.93 1.40 -21.73
N GLY A 30 10.70 0.33 -21.72
CA GLY A 30 10.62 -0.72 -22.74
C GLY A 30 9.37 -1.60 -22.54
N ASN A 31 9.16 -2.54 -23.47
CA ASN A 31 7.99 -3.41 -23.42
C ASN A 31 7.96 -4.28 -22.16
N LEU A 32 9.11 -4.72 -21.68
CA LEU A 32 9.22 -5.57 -20.49
C LEU A 32 8.84 -4.79 -19.22
N GLU A 33 9.35 -3.58 -19.10
CA GLU A 33 9.05 -2.68 -17.97
C GLU A 33 7.56 -2.31 -17.95
N TRP A 34 6.95 -2.09 -19.12
CA TRP A 34 5.52 -1.86 -19.24
C TRP A 34 4.67 -3.05 -18.79
N GLU A 35 5.01 -4.27 -19.19
CA GLU A 35 4.29 -5.48 -18.76
C GLU A 35 4.45 -5.71 -17.25
N THR A 36 5.65 -5.49 -16.72
CA THR A 36 5.91 -5.53 -15.27
C THR A 36 5.04 -4.52 -14.54
N LEU A 37 5.05 -3.26 -14.98
CA LEU A 37 4.27 -2.19 -14.36
C LEU A 37 2.77 -2.48 -14.40
N LYS A 38 2.23 -2.96 -15.53
CA LYS A 38 0.81 -3.36 -15.64
C LYS A 38 0.46 -4.43 -14.60
N THR A 39 1.31 -5.46 -14.48
CA THR A 39 1.10 -6.53 -13.50
C THR A 39 1.07 -5.98 -12.07
N LEU A 40 2.01 -5.11 -11.73
CA LEU A 40 2.07 -4.47 -10.41
C LEU A 40 0.86 -3.56 -10.15
N ILE A 41 0.39 -2.80 -11.16
CA ILE A 41 -0.83 -1.99 -11.05
C ILE A 41 -2.07 -2.86 -10.80
N ILE A 42 -2.18 -4.01 -11.48
CA ILE A 42 -3.29 -4.94 -11.27
C ILE A 42 -3.27 -5.48 -9.83
N ILE A 43 -2.11 -5.94 -9.34
CA ILE A 43 -1.97 -6.41 -7.95
C ILE A 43 -2.33 -5.31 -6.96
N THR A 44 -1.83 -4.09 -7.17
CA THR A 44 -2.14 -2.92 -6.34
C THR A 44 -3.63 -2.59 -6.34
N SER A 45 -4.28 -2.64 -7.50
CA SER A 45 -5.72 -2.37 -7.65
C SER A 45 -6.56 -3.41 -6.89
N ILE A 46 -6.17 -4.68 -6.96
CA ILE A 46 -6.80 -5.76 -6.17
C ILE A 46 -6.60 -5.53 -4.67
N ALA A 47 -5.40 -5.13 -4.25
CA ALA A 47 -5.09 -4.82 -2.85
C ALA A 47 -5.89 -3.63 -2.32
N ILE A 48 -6.07 -2.58 -3.12
CA ILE A 48 -6.92 -1.42 -2.80
C ILE A 48 -8.38 -1.87 -2.62
N ALA A 49 -8.92 -2.61 -3.60
CA ALA A 49 -10.29 -3.10 -3.56
C ALA A 49 -10.52 -4.02 -2.34
N TYR A 50 -9.60 -4.96 -2.08
CA TYR A 50 -9.64 -5.83 -0.91
C TYR A 50 -9.64 -5.02 0.39
N SER A 51 -8.65 -4.13 0.57
CA SER A 51 -8.51 -3.34 1.80
C SER A 51 -9.74 -2.48 2.08
N PHE A 52 -10.29 -1.87 1.03
CA PHE A 52 -11.48 -1.04 1.14
C PHE A 52 -12.74 -1.86 1.48
N ILE A 53 -13.04 -2.89 0.68
CA ILE A 53 -14.26 -3.68 0.85
C ILE A 53 -14.24 -4.39 2.21
N VAL A 54 -13.14 -5.08 2.53
CA VAL A 54 -13.04 -5.81 3.79
C VAL A 54 -12.97 -4.87 4.98
N GLY A 55 -12.27 -3.73 4.85
CA GLY A 55 -12.22 -2.69 5.89
C GLY A 55 -13.59 -2.12 6.22
N GLU A 56 -14.43 -1.82 5.21
CA GLU A 56 -15.81 -1.33 5.42
C GLU A 56 -16.74 -2.40 6.00
N LEU A 57 -16.61 -3.66 5.55
CA LEU A 57 -17.46 -4.76 6.02
C LEU A 57 -17.14 -5.18 7.45
N THR A 58 -15.86 -5.16 7.83
CA THR A 58 -15.41 -5.61 9.17
C THR A 58 -15.25 -4.45 10.16
N ASN A 59 -15.37 -3.18 9.71
CA ASN A 59 -15.01 -1.99 10.46
C ASN A 59 -13.57 -2.03 11.00
N ASN A 60 -12.67 -2.69 10.27
CA ASN A 60 -11.25 -2.85 10.61
C ASN A 60 -10.38 -2.36 9.44
N ASN A 61 -9.88 -1.14 9.55
CA ASN A 61 -9.08 -0.50 8.51
C ASN A 61 -7.61 -0.98 8.47
N SER A 62 -7.19 -1.83 9.41
CA SER A 62 -5.84 -2.41 9.42
C SER A 62 -5.60 -3.50 8.38
N GLN A 63 -6.56 -3.73 7.47
CA GLN A 63 -6.30 -4.56 6.29
C GLN A 63 -5.14 -4.00 5.44
N VAL A 64 -5.04 -2.68 5.35
CA VAL A 64 -3.91 -1.99 4.71
C VAL A 64 -2.61 -2.28 5.45
N ASP A 65 -2.60 -2.16 6.78
CA ASP A 65 -1.41 -2.39 7.60
C ASP A 65 -0.86 -3.81 7.44
N LYS A 66 -1.75 -4.81 7.29
CA LYS A 66 -1.36 -6.21 7.01
C LYS A 66 -0.65 -6.35 5.67
N LEU A 67 -1.10 -5.64 4.66
CA LEU A 67 -0.53 -5.69 3.31
C LEU A 67 0.78 -4.92 3.19
N TRP A 68 1.07 -3.98 4.08
CA TRP A 68 2.28 -3.16 4.08
C TRP A 68 3.59 -3.96 4.06
N SER A 69 3.60 -5.13 4.68
CA SER A 69 4.77 -6.01 4.71
C SER A 69 4.75 -7.12 3.67
N ILE A 70 3.58 -7.45 3.14
CA ILE A 70 3.38 -8.56 2.20
C ILE A 70 3.55 -8.08 0.75
N LEU A 71 2.94 -6.95 0.40
CA LEU A 71 2.97 -6.46 -0.99
C LEU A 71 4.37 -6.12 -1.51
N PRO A 72 5.27 -5.47 -0.74
CA PRO A 72 6.64 -5.26 -1.21
C PRO A 72 7.34 -6.57 -1.58
N ILE A 73 7.12 -7.64 -0.81
CA ILE A 73 7.67 -8.96 -1.15
C ILE A 73 7.12 -9.44 -2.50
N ALA A 74 5.79 -9.39 -2.67
CA ALA A 74 5.16 -9.80 -3.92
C ALA A 74 5.67 -8.97 -5.12
N TYR A 75 5.79 -7.66 -4.95
CA TYR A 75 6.24 -6.76 -6.01
C TYR A 75 7.68 -7.04 -6.46
N VAL A 76 8.62 -7.18 -5.53
CA VAL A 76 10.02 -7.44 -5.89
C VAL A 76 10.21 -8.81 -6.54
N TRP A 77 9.40 -9.81 -6.19
CA TRP A 77 9.42 -11.10 -6.87
C TRP A 77 8.79 -11.05 -8.25
N VAL A 78 7.76 -10.24 -8.48
CA VAL A 78 7.23 -9.96 -9.82
C VAL A 78 8.29 -9.29 -10.68
N VAL A 79 8.99 -8.29 -10.15
CA VAL A 79 10.10 -7.63 -10.87
C VAL A 79 11.22 -8.62 -11.18
N ALA A 80 11.59 -9.49 -10.22
CA ALA A 80 12.60 -10.51 -10.44
C ALA A 80 12.19 -11.52 -11.52
N TYR A 81 10.92 -11.91 -11.54
CA TYR A 81 10.38 -12.83 -12.55
C TYR A 81 10.46 -12.24 -13.97
N TYR A 82 10.00 -11.00 -14.16
CA TYR A 82 10.09 -10.32 -15.45
C TYR A 82 11.53 -10.00 -15.86
N GLY A 83 12.44 -9.85 -14.89
CA GLY A 83 13.88 -9.66 -15.14
C GLY A 83 14.68 -10.96 -15.24
N ASP A 84 14.03 -12.09 -15.62
CA ASP A 84 14.67 -13.40 -15.79
C ASP A 84 15.52 -13.83 -14.59
N PHE A 85 15.08 -13.47 -13.39
CA PHE A 85 15.78 -13.78 -12.14
C PHE A 85 17.25 -13.33 -12.13
N ALA A 86 17.56 -12.20 -12.76
CA ALA A 86 18.89 -11.64 -12.72
C ALA A 86 19.42 -11.58 -11.27
N PRO A 87 20.68 -11.95 -10.98
CA PRO A 87 21.19 -12.12 -9.61
C PRO A 87 20.97 -10.90 -8.72
N ARG A 88 21.05 -9.69 -9.28
CA ARG A 88 20.80 -8.43 -8.56
C ARG A 88 19.32 -8.35 -8.11
N LEU A 89 18.37 -8.68 -8.97
CA LEU A 89 16.93 -8.63 -8.66
C LEU A 89 16.57 -9.71 -7.62
N VAL A 90 17.14 -10.90 -7.75
CA VAL A 90 16.96 -11.97 -6.76
C VAL A 90 17.51 -11.56 -5.40
N LEU A 91 18.69 -10.95 -5.34
CA LEU A 91 19.25 -10.45 -4.08
C LEU A 91 18.32 -9.41 -3.43
N MET A 92 17.81 -8.45 -4.21
CA MET A 92 16.84 -7.45 -3.73
C MET A 92 15.57 -8.12 -3.22
N ALA A 93 15.02 -9.10 -3.95
CA ALA A 93 13.82 -9.83 -3.56
C ALA A 93 14.03 -10.63 -2.25
N VAL A 94 15.17 -11.26 -2.08
CA VAL A 94 15.53 -11.98 -0.85
C VAL A 94 15.64 -11.02 0.34
N LEU A 95 16.34 -9.90 0.20
CA LEU A 95 16.49 -8.91 1.27
C LEU A 95 15.13 -8.29 1.66
N ALA A 96 14.29 -7.93 0.68
CA ALA A 96 12.95 -7.44 0.92
C ALA A 96 12.05 -8.50 1.59
N SER A 97 12.22 -9.79 1.22
CA SER A 97 11.50 -10.90 1.86
C SER A 97 11.88 -11.04 3.33
N ILE A 98 13.17 -11.00 3.66
CA ILE A 98 13.64 -11.05 5.06
C ILE A 98 13.08 -9.90 5.87
N TRP A 99 13.12 -8.68 5.32
CA TRP A 99 12.55 -7.49 5.96
C TRP A 99 11.03 -7.63 6.16
N GLY A 100 10.30 -8.01 5.13
CA GLY A 100 8.85 -8.12 5.16
C GLY A 100 8.38 -9.24 6.10
N ILE A 101 9.05 -10.41 6.12
CA ILE A 101 8.76 -11.50 7.07
C ILE A 101 8.94 -11.01 8.51
N ARG A 102 10.05 -10.32 8.81
CA ARG A 102 10.28 -9.76 10.15
C ARG A 102 9.16 -8.78 10.54
N LEU A 103 8.76 -7.89 9.62
CA LEU A 103 7.70 -6.91 9.88
C LEU A 103 6.35 -7.60 10.09
N THR A 104 6.00 -8.57 9.23
CA THR A 104 4.78 -9.38 9.36
C THR A 104 4.74 -10.13 10.69
N THR A 105 5.85 -10.75 11.10
CA THR A 105 5.95 -11.46 12.38
C THR A 105 5.73 -10.51 13.55
N ASN A 106 6.36 -9.33 13.56
CA ASN A 106 6.17 -8.34 14.60
C ASN A 106 4.71 -7.88 14.69
N PHE A 107 4.02 -7.75 13.54
CA PHE A 107 2.63 -7.35 13.51
C PHE A 107 1.70 -8.49 13.94
N ALA A 108 2.05 -9.73 13.59
CA ALA A 108 1.34 -10.92 14.04
C ALA A 108 1.39 -11.10 15.58
N LEU A 109 2.56 -10.87 16.18
CA LEU A 109 2.72 -10.92 17.64
C LEU A 109 1.86 -9.90 18.39
N LYS A 110 1.44 -8.82 17.73
CA LYS A 110 0.49 -7.82 18.25
C LYS A 110 -0.98 -8.20 18.05
N GLY A 111 -1.29 -9.41 17.58
CA GLY A 111 -2.66 -9.87 17.36
C GLY A 111 -3.31 -9.41 16.05
N ALA A 112 -2.53 -8.80 15.14
CA ALA A 112 -3.08 -8.29 13.89
C ALA A 112 -3.57 -9.39 12.95
N TYR A 113 -2.97 -10.58 13.01
CA TYR A 113 -3.35 -11.72 12.19
C TYR A 113 -4.05 -12.78 13.04
N GLN A 114 -5.18 -13.26 12.51
CA GLN A 114 -5.95 -14.36 13.05
C GLN A 114 -6.09 -15.47 12.01
N TRP A 115 -6.67 -16.61 12.37
CA TRP A 115 -6.95 -17.70 11.44
C TRP A 115 -7.72 -17.21 10.20
N ARG A 116 -8.68 -16.31 10.40
CA ARG A 116 -9.32 -15.58 9.32
C ARG A 116 -8.54 -14.29 9.08
N PHE A 117 -7.93 -14.15 7.90
CA PHE A 117 -7.03 -13.04 7.57
C PHE A 117 -7.66 -11.65 7.76
N TRP A 118 -8.97 -11.53 7.57
CA TRP A 118 -9.70 -10.26 7.76
C TRP A 118 -10.01 -9.93 9.23
N GLU A 119 -9.85 -10.87 10.13
CA GLU A 119 -9.98 -10.66 11.57
C GLU A 119 -8.65 -10.20 12.17
N GLY A 120 -8.65 -9.86 13.45
CA GLY A 120 -7.48 -9.41 14.19
C GLY A 120 -7.65 -8.01 14.75
N GLU A 121 -6.70 -7.59 15.57
CA GLU A 121 -6.76 -6.28 16.19
C GLU A 121 -6.54 -5.16 15.17
N GLU A 122 -7.38 -4.12 15.26
CA GLU A 122 -7.21 -2.88 14.51
C GLU A 122 -6.17 -2.00 15.19
N ASP A 123 -5.26 -1.41 14.41
CA ASP A 123 -4.32 -0.43 14.91
C ASP A 123 -5.08 0.75 15.54
N TYR A 124 -4.67 1.12 16.75
CA TYR A 124 -5.33 2.16 17.54
C TYR A 124 -5.47 3.51 16.82
N ARG A 125 -4.57 3.80 15.86
CA ARG A 125 -4.60 5.04 15.07
C ARG A 125 -5.91 5.22 14.30
N TRP A 126 -6.47 4.15 13.76
CA TRP A 126 -7.71 4.20 13.01
C TRP A 126 -8.90 4.45 13.92
N LYS A 127 -8.93 3.84 15.10
CA LYS A 127 -9.97 4.10 16.12
C LYS A 127 -9.96 5.56 16.54
N VAL A 128 -8.78 6.09 16.89
CA VAL A 128 -8.60 7.49 17.32
C VAL A 128 -9.01 8.47 16.20
N LEU A 129 -8.66 8.17 14.94
CA LEU A 129 -9.05 9.03 13.81
C LEU A 129 -10.55 9.02 13.57
N ARG A 130 -11.19 7.84 13.65
CA ARG A 130 -12.63 7.66 13.43
C ARG A 130 -13.48 8.43 14.46
N GLU A 131 -12.98 8.58 15.68
CA GLU A 131 -13.65 9.33 16.76
C GLU A 131 -13.57 10.84 16.60
N LYS A 132 -12.73 11.36 15.72
CA LYS A 132 -12.62 12.81 15.52
C LYS A 132 -13.92 13.40 14.94
N PRO A 133 -14.29 14.63 15.37
CA PRO A 133 -15.52 15.30 14.92
C PRO A 133 -15.63 15.42 13.40
N GLU A 134 -14.51 15.58 12.70
CA GLU A 134 -14.46 15.71 11.24
C GLU A 134 -14.94 14.44 10.52
N PHE A 135 -14.77 13.27 11.14
CA PHE A 135 -15.11 11.96 10.59
C PHE A 135 -16.41 11.37 11.14
N LYS A 136 -17.13 12.07 12.03
CA LYS A 136 -18.45 11.64 12.54
C LYS A 136 -19.45 11.30 11.43
N PRO A 137 -19.56 12.09 10.31
CA PRO A 137 -20.39 11.68 9.18
C PRO A 137 -19.76 10.48 8.48
N ARG A 138 -20.48 9.33 8.44
CA ARG A 138 -19.95 8.07 7.88
C ARG A 138 -19.36 8.22 6.47
N TRP A 139 -20.02 9.00 5.59
CA TRP A 139 -19.52 9.20 4.23
C TRP A 139 -18.13 9.85 4.17
N LYS A 140 -17.80 10.75 5.12
CA LYS A 140 -16.47 11.38 5.20
C LYS A 140 -15.42 10.36 5.61
N TRP A 141 -15.75 9.48 6.55
CA TRP A 141 -14.86 8.39 6.92
C TRP A 141 -14.64 7.43 5.76
N THR A 142 -15.72 6.98 5.09
CA THR A 142 -15.63 6.07 3.94
C THR A 142 -14.79 6.68 2.81
N LEU A 143 -14.97 7.97 2.51
CA LEU A 143 -14.15 8.66 1.51
C LEU A 143 -12.68 8.76 1.94
N PHE A 144 -12.42 9.07 3.21
CA PHE A 144 -11.07 9.10 3.77
C PHE A 144 -10.42 7.71 3.74
N ASN A 145 -11.17 6.67 4.09
CA ASN A 145 -10.73 5.28 4.00
C ASN A 145 -10.33 4.92 2.56
N LEU A 146 -11.20 5.19 1.59
CA LEU A 146 -10.92 4.89 0.20
C LEU A 146 -9.69 5.63 -0.32
N LEU A 147 -9.65 6.97 -0.15
CA LEU A 147 -8.64 7.80 -0.80
C LEU A 147 -7.31 7.81 -0.06
N PHE A 148 -7.33 7.87 1.27
CA PHE A 148 -6.11 8.00 2.06
C PHE A 148 -5.63 6.66 2.62
N ILE A 149 -6.52 5.86 3.23
CA ILE A 149 -6.08 4.61 3.85
C ILE A 149 -5.77 3.56 2.77
N CYS A 150 -6.69 3.36 1.83
CA CYS A 150 -6.52 2.31 0.83
C CYS A 150 -5.72 2.79 -0.40
N PHE A 151 -6.22 3.77 -1.15
CA PHE A 151 -5.60 4.18 -2.41
C PHE A 151 -4.21 4.79 -2.21
N TYR A 152 -4.09 5.84 -1.38
CA TYR A 152 -2.82 6.54 -1.19
C TYR A 152 -1.73 5.59 -0.67
N GLN A 153 -2.00 4.82 0.39
CA GLN A 153 -0.98 3.99 1.01
C GLN A 153 -0.55 2.82 0.10
N GLN A 154 -1.48 2.17 -0.61
CA GLN A 154 -1.12 1.10 -1.52
C GLN A 154 -0.35 1.60 -2.74
N THR A 155 -0.72 2.78 -3.27
CA THR A 155 0.04 3.41 -4.36
C THR A 155 1.44 3.83 -3.89
N LEU A 156 1.58 4.31 -2.65
CA LEU A 156 2.87 4.64 -2.08
C LEU A 156 3.78 3.40 -1.95
N ILE A 157 3.21 2.25 -1.52
CA ILE A 157 3.95 0.98 -1.47
C ILE A 157 4.44 0.59 -2.88
N LEU A 158 3.61 0.72 -3.90
CA LEU A 158 4.02 0.48 -5.27
C LEU A 158 5.17 1.40 -5.68
N LEU A 159 5.05 2.71 -5.45
CA LEU A 159 6.03 3.70 -5.89
C LEU A 159 7.41 3.53 -5.23
N PHE A 160 7.49 3.12 -3.97
CA PHE A 160 8.80 2.92 -3.36
C PHE A 160 9.42 1.54 -3.65
N THR A 161 8.66 0.65 -4.28
CA THR A 161 9.15 -0.67 -4.72
C THR A 161 9.69 -0.63 -6.16
N LEU A 162 9.20 0.33 -6.96
CA LEU A 162 9.66 0.55 -8.34
C LEU A 162 11.02 1.26 -8.36
#